data_d0f5dd594dc39ac9898d3d2d7b8aca6b
#
_entry.id   d0f5dd594dc39ac9898d3d2d7b8aca6b
#
_cell.length_a   1.000
_cell.length_b   1.000
_cell.length_c   1.000
_cell.angle_alpha   90.00
_cell.angle_beta   90.00
_cell.angle_gamma   90.00
#
_symmetry.space_group_name_H-M   'P 1'
#
loop_
_entity.id
_entity.type
_entity.pdbx_description
1 polymer ?
#
loop_
_entity_poly.entity_id
_entity_poly.type
_entity_poly.pdbx_seq_one_letter_code
_entity_poly.pdbx_strand_id
1 'polypeptide(L)'
;MFIWYTLFIILGVVFVISDKYDFWDNLLIGGMIWIPFILMGLICGVWVSECPTEIVETNTYTLCDFSDYYVGYDEGTYLVIEDNGDLILRYEFEEEIKEGAFSSYEIEFTTDKEKAYTITCYLEDVKSPILKHLFWNFNSYKNTIKVPEGTPLIYKK
;
A
#
# COMPACT_ATOMS: atom_id res chain seq x y z
N MET A 1 11.32 10.84 4.59
CA MET A 1 10.40 11.88 5.09
C MET A 1 11.02 12.76 6.19
N PHE A 2 11.74 12.21 7.18
CA PHE A 2 12.30 12.99 8.31
C PHE A 2 13.22 14.12 7.88
N ILE A 3 14.13 13.89 6.92
CA ILE A 3 15.09 14.90 6.44
C ILE A 3 14.38 16.09 5.79
N TRP A 4 13.31 15.83 5.04
CA TRP A 4 12.49 16.87 4.42
C TRP A 4 11.73 17.70 5.44
N TYR A 5 11.14 17.06 6.47
CA TYR A 5 10.51 17.77 7.59
C TYR A 5 11.50 18.63 8.35
N THR A 6 12.71 18.13 8.60
CA THR A 6 13.74 18.89 9.30
C THR A 6 14.20 20.09 8.47
N LEU A 7 14.40 19.93 7.16
CA LEU A 7 14.70 21.02 6.24
C LEU A 7 13.56 22.03 6.16
N PHE A 8 12.30 21.56 6.13
CA PHE A 8 11.12 22.42 6.16
C PHE A 8 11.04 23.24 7.45
N ILE A 9 11.30 22.64 8.59
CA ILE A 9 11.30 23.32 9.88
C ILE A 9 12.42 24.36 9.92
N ILE A 10 13.63 24.02 9.49
CA ILE A 10 14.78 24.95 9.46
C ILE A 10 14.48 26.14 8.54
N LEU A 11 13.97 25.92 7.35
CA LEU A 11 13.58 26.97 6.41
C LEU A 11 12.43 27.83 6.95
N GLY A 12 11.44 27.21 7.59
CA GLY A 12 10.34 27.92 8.24
C GLY A 12 10.83 28.82 9.39
N VAL A 13 11.75 28.31 10.20
CA VAL A 13 12.36 29.07 11.31
C VAL A 13 13.21 30.22 10.77
N VAL A 14 14.02 30.00 9.72
CA VAL A 14 14.80 31.06 9.07
C VAL A 14 13.90 32.15 8.49
N PHE A 15 12.74 31.74 7.93
CA PHE A 15 11.76 32.66 7.37
C PHE A 15 11.08 33.55 8.45
N VAL A 16 10.73 32.93 9.59
CA VAL A 16 10.11 33.64 10.72
C VAL A 16 11.08 34.60 11.43
N ILE A 17 12.39 34.26 11.50
CA ILE A 17 13.42 35.10 12.15
C ILE A 17 13.82 36.27 11.26
N SER A 18 13.53 36.24 9.97
CA SER A 18 13.82 37.32 9.01
C SER A 18 12.78 38.45 9.10
N ASP A 19 12.66 39.04 10.25
CA ASP A 19 11.73 40.14 10.59
C ASP A 19 12.03 41.48 9.83
N LYS A 20 12.84 41.40 8.78
CA LYS A 20 13.37 42.59 8.04
C LYS A 20 12.64 42.91 6.75
N TYR A 21 11.73 42.03 6.31
CA TYR A 21 11.08 42.14 4.99
C TYR A 21 9.58 42.35 5.12
N ASP A 22 9.01 43.19 4.25
CA ASP A 22 7.55 43.36 4.14
C ASP A 22 6.87 42.05 3.76
N PHE A 23 5.58 41.90 4.11
CA PHE A 23 4.78 40.70 3.87
C PHE A 23 4.89 40.19 2.41
N TRP A 24 4.91 41.08 1.44
CA TRP A 24 4.98 40.73 0.00
C TRP A 24 6.36 40.19 -0.39
N ASP A 25 7.42 40.74 0.16
CA ASP A 25 8.78 40.24 -0.06
C ASP A 25 8.97 38.88 0.57
N ASN A 26 8.40 38.66 1.73
CA ASN A 26 8.37 37.35 2.39
C ASN A 26 7.59 36.32 1.58
N LEU A 27 6.46 36.67 0.97
CA LEU A 27 5.66 35.80 0.11
C LEU A 27 6.41 35.42 -1.17
N LEU A 28 7.10 36.38 -1.80
CA LEU A 28 7.90 36.16 -3.01
C LEU A 28 9.13 35.30 -2.72
N ILE A 29 9.87 35.59 -1.66
CA ILE A 29 11.05 34.80 -1.24
C ILE A 29 10.60 33.39 -0.82
N GLY A 30 9.50 33.28 -0.04
CA GLY A 30 8.89 32.04 0.31
C GLY A 30 8.49 31.22 -0.92
N GLY A 31 7.78 31.82 -1.86
CA GLY A 31 7.39 31.16 -3.11
C GLY A 31 8.60 30.67 -3.91
N MET A 32 9.65 31.48 -4.05
CA MET A 32 10.87 31.06 -4.76
C MET A 32 11.59 29.88 -4.11
N ILE A 33 11.49 29.73 -2.78
CA ILE A 33 12.10 28.62 -2.05
C ILE A 33 11.19 27.39 -2.09
N TRP A 34 9.88 27.57 -1.86
CA TRP A 34 8.96 26.46 -1.71
C TRP A 34 8.57 25.77 -3.03
N ILE A 35 8.44 26.52 -4.13
CA ILE A 35 8.08 25.96 -5.43
C ILE A 35 9.10 24.91 -5.92
N PRO A 36 10.42 25.16 -5.89
CA PRO A 36 11.41 24.14 -6.27
C PRO A 36 11.37 22.90 -5.36
N PHE A 37 11.12 23.08 -4.05
CA PHE A 37 11.01 21.94 -3.12
C PHE A 37 9.77 21.08 -3.38
N ILE A 38 8.62 21.70 -3.65
CA ILE A 38 7.40 20.98 -4.01
C ILE A 38 7.61 20.23 -5.33
N LEU A 39 8.17 20.88 -6.35
CA LEU A 39 8.48 20.26 -7.63
C LEU A 39 9.47 19.10 -7.47
N MET A 40 10.52 19.28 -6.68
CA MET A 40 11.48 18.22 -6.40
C MET A 40 10.85 17.06 -5.64
N GLY A 41 9.95 17.33 -4.70
CA GLY A 41 9.16 16.30 -4.00
C GLY A 41 8.25 15.51 -4.94
N LEU A 42 7.59 16.17 -5.88
CA LEU A 42 6.77 15.54 -6.91
C LEU A 42 7.62 14.69 -7.87
N ILE A 43 8.73 15.22 -8.37
CA ILE A 43 9.65 14.49 -9.25
C ILE A 43 10.22 13.26 -8.54
N CYS A 44 10.64 13.41 -7.29
CA CYS A 44 11.13 12.29 -6.49
C CYS A 44 10.03 11.26 -6.23
N GLY A 45 8.79 11.69 -5.98
CA GLY A 45 7.65 10.79 -5.80
C GLY A 45 7.38 9.94 -7.04
N VAL A 46 7.37 10.54 -8.23
CA VAL A 46 7.22 9.82 -9.50
C VAL A 46 8.41 8.88 -9.75
N TRP A 47 9.63 9.35 -9.49
CA TRP A 47 10.84 8.54 -9.66
C TRP A 47 10.84 7.31 -8.76
N VAL A 48 10.37 7.44 -7.54
CA VAL A 48 10.31 6.32 -6.59
C VAL A 48 9.29 5.27 -7.03
N SER A 49 8.16 5.68 -7.62
CA SER A 49 7.15 4.74 -8.16
C SER A 49 7.67 3.90 -9.34
N GLU A 50 8.69 4.39 -10.06
CA GLU A 50 9.33 3.68 -11.18
C GLU A 50 10.61 2.93 -10.77
N CYS A 51 11.04 3.04 -9.51
CA CYS A 51 12.24 2.35 -9.04
C CYS A 51 12.02 0.85 -8.97
N PRO A 52 13.03 0.04 -9.34
CA PRO A 52 12.95 -1.40 -9.17
C PRO A 52 12.79 -1.74 -7.69
N THR A 53 11.77 -2.56 -7.41
CA THR A 53 11.49 -3.11 -6.10
C THR A 53 12.07 -4.50 -5.92
N GLU A 54 12.22 -4.94 -4.69
CA GLU A 54 12.55 -6.31 -4.32
C GLU A 54 11.55 -6.81 -3.29
N ILE A 55 11.22 -8.10 -3.37
CA ILE A 55 10.36 -8.73 -2.38
C ILE A 55 11.20 -8.98 -1.13
N VAL A 56 10.81 -8.36 -0.02
CA VAL A 56 11.53 -8.45 1.27
C VAL A 56 10.90 -9.49 2.17
N GLU A 57 9.57 -9.66 2.04
CA GLU A 57 8.82 -10.59 2.84
C GLU A 57 7.72 -11.25 2.01
N THR A 58 7.48 -12.52 2.26
CA THR A 58 6.41 -13.28 1.61
C THR A 58 5.73 -14.15 2.65
N ASN A 59 4.42 -13.94 2.83
CA ASN A 59 3.61 -14.72 3.74
C ASN A 59 2.45 -15.34 2.95
N THR A 60 2.26 -16.66 3.11
CA THR A 60 1.16 -17.38 2.46
C THR A 60 0.22 -17.92 3.52
N TYR A 61 -1.07 -17.67 3.35
CA TYR A 61 -2.14 -18.07 4.24
C TYR A 61 -3.17 -18.91 3.49
N THR A 62 -3.82 -19.83 4.18
CA THR A 62 -4.93 -20.64 3.62
C THR A 62 -6.23 -19.86 3.75
N LEU A 63 -7.02 -19.83 2.68
CA LEU A 63 -8.34 -19.21 2.68
C LEU A 63 -9.36 -20.14 3.36
N CYS A 64 -10.30 -19.53 4.09
CA CYS A 64 -11.41 -20.21 4.73
C CYS A 64 -12.72 -19.90 4.01
N ASP A 65 -13.60 -20.88 3.90
CA ASP A 65 -14.93 -20.71 3.34
C ASP A 65 -15.79 -19.80 4.22
N PHE A 66 -16.50 -18.87 3.62
CA PHE A 66 -17.42 -17.98 4.34
C PHE A 66 -18.64 -18.73 4.87
N SER A 67 -19.09 -19.79 4.18
CA SER A 67 -20.25 -20.59 4.58
C SER A 67 -20.08 -21.28 5.93
N ASP A 68 -18.84 -21.57 6.34
CA ASP A 68 -18.54 -22.17 7.64
C ASP A 68 -18.83 -21.24 8.83
N TYR A 69 -18.94 -19.91 8.55
CA TYR A 69 -19.01 -18.88 9.61
C TYR A 69 -20.21 -17.96 9.50
N TYR A 70 -20.79 -17.80 8.32
CA TYR A 70 -21.89 -16.88 8.06
C TYR A 70 -23.07 -17.56 7.39
N VAL A 71 -24.23 -17.36 7.95
CA VAL A 71 -25.49 -17.77 7.33
C VAL A 71 -25.79 -16.87 6.13
N GLY A 72 -26.00 -17.46 4.97
CA GLY A 72 -26.35 -16.73 3.74
C GLY A 72 -25.29 -16.80 2.66
N TYR A 73 -24.15 -17.41 2.93
CA TYR A 73 -23.19 -17.77 1.89
C TYR A 73 -23.32 -19.25 1.54
N ASP A 74 -23.17 -19.54 0.25
CA ASP A 74 -23.16 -20.91 -0.25
C ASP A 74 -21.78 -21.56 -0.01
N GLU A 75 -21.77 -22.90 0.11
CA GLU A 75 -20.55 -23.68 0.21
C GLU A 75 -19.62 -23.38 -0.99
N GLY A 76 -18.35 -23.18 -0.72
CA GLY A 76 -17.34 -22.81 -1.73
C GLY A 76 -17.20 -21.30 -1.94
N THR A 77 -17.76 -20.48 -1.06
CA THR A 77 -17.59 -19.02 -1.10
C THR A 77 -16.32 -18.58 -0.39
N TYR A 78 -15.28 -18.29 -1.15
CA TYR A 78 -13.99 -17.83 -0.64
C TYR A 78 -13.73 -16.36 -0.93
N LEU A 79 -14.40 -15.78 -1.93
CA LEU A 79 -14.13 -14.45 -2.46
C LEU A 79 -15.39 -13.58 -2.39
N VAL A 80 -15.34 -12.52 -1.61
CA VAL A 80 -16.45 -11.56 -1.48
C VAL A 80 -15.93 -10.16 -1.83
N ILE A 81 -16.57 -9.51 -2.77
CA ILE A 81 -16.21 -8.13 -3.19
C ILE A 81 -17.25 -7.17 -2.61
N GLU A 82 -16.78 -6.15 -1.92
CA GLU A 82 -17.63 -5.05 -1.44
C GLU A 82 -17.90 -4.00 -2.52
N ASP A 83 -18.88 -3.13 -2.27
CA ASP A 83 -19.29 -2.06 -3.19
C ASP A 83 -18.15 -1.07 -3.52
N ASN A 84 -17.17 -0.91 -2.63
CA ASN A 84 -15.98 -0.09 -2.83
C ASN A 84 -14.90 -0.76 -3.71
N GLY A 85 -15.10 -2.02 -4.09
CA GLY A 85 -14.19 -2.82 -4.88
C GLY A 85 -13.12 -3.57 -4.07
N ASP A 86 -13.14 -3.46 -2.74
CA ASP A 86 -12.25 -4.23 -1.88
C ASP A 86 -12.67 -5.69 -1.84
N LEU A 87 -11.69 -6.58 -1.84
CA LEU A 87 -11.90 -8.01 -1.72
C LEU A 87 -11.81 -8.41 -0.25
N ILE A 88 -12.89 -8.95 0.28
CA ILE A 88 -12.95 -9.51 1.63
C ILE A 88 -12.58 -10.97 1.57
N LEU A 89 -11.62 -11.36 2.39
CA LEU A 89 -11.14 -12.74 2.52
C LEU A 89 -11.12 -13.15 3.99
N ARG A 90 -11.37 -14.43 4.21
CA ARG A 90 -11.10 -15.09 5.48
C ARG A 90 -9.91 -16.03 5.30
N TYR A 91 -8.96 -15.96 6.23
CA TYR A 91 -7.73 -16.74 6.15
C TYR A 91 -7.24 -17.14 7.54
N GLU A 92 -6.53 -18.26 7.57
CA GLU A 92 -5.91 -18.77 8.80
C GLU A 92 -4.57 -18.08 9.04
N PHE A 93 -4.41 -17.50 10.23
CA PHE A 93 -3.21 -16.85 10.70
C PHE A 93 -2.94 -17.26 12.15
N GLU A 94 -1.82 -17.95 12.41
CA GLU A 94 -1.42 -18.39 13.77
C GLU A 94 -2.54 -19.17 14.49
N GLU A 95 -3.17 -20.12 13.81
CA GLU A 95 -4.29 -20.93 14.33
C GLU A 95 -5.59 -20.13 14.60
N GLU A 96 -5.62 -18.84 14.25
CA GLU A 96 -6.81 -18.00 14.30
C GLU A 96 -7.33 -17.69 12.91
N ILE A 97 -8.65 -17.61 12.77
CA ILE A 97 -9.26 -17.17 11.52
C ILE A 97 -9.46 -15.67 11.57
N LYS A 98 -8.81 -14.99 10.63
CA LYS A 98 -8.91 -13.55 10.46
C LYS A 98 -9.69 -13.20 9.22
N GLU A 99 -10.33 -12.05 9.25
CA GLU A 99 -10.99 -11.45 8.11
C GLU A 99 -10.26 -10.16 7.75
N GLY A 100 -9.97 -9.97 6.47
CA GLY A 100 -9.26 -8.81 5.97
C GLY A 100 -9.85 -8.30 4.67
N ALA A 101 -9.79 -6.96 4.49
CA ALA A 101 -10.14 -6.28 3.27
C ALA A 101 -8.86 -5.93 2.49
N PHE A 102 -8.84 -6.26 1.21
CA PHE A 102 -7.69 -6.08 0.33
C PHE A 102 -8.07 -5.19 -0.85
N SER A 103 -7.54 -3.99 -0.90
CA SER A 103 -7.76 -3.03 -1.99
C SER A 103 -6.82 -3.24 -3.17
N SER A 104 -5.65 -3.88 -2.95
CA SER A 104 -4.68 -4.21 -3.99
C SER A 104 -4.49 -5.71 -4.04
N TYR A 105 -5.05 -6.36 -5.06
CA TYR A 105 -5.00 -7.81 -5.22
C TYR A 105 -5.00 -8.24 -6.68
N GLU A 106 -4.48 -9.44 -6.90
CA GLU A 106 -4.52 -10.16 -8.17
C GLU A 106 -5.08 -11.56 -7.93
N ILE A 107 -6.06 -11.98 -8.71
CA ILE A 107 -6.65 -13.31 -8.62
C ILE A 107 -6.05 -14.19 -9.72
N GLU A 108 -5.37 -15.25 -9.31
CA GLU A 108 -4.81 -16.26 -10.19
C GLU A 108 -5.67 -17.53 -10.10
N PHE A 109 -6.17 -18.00 -11.24
CA PHE A 109 -6.86 -19.27 -11.32
C PHE A 109 -5.85 -20.41 -11.51
N THR A 110 -5.96 -21.45 -10.67
CA THR A 110 -5.06 -22.58 -10.69
C THR A 110 -5.80 -23.91 -10.85
N THR A 111 -5.18 -24.83 -11.56
CA THR A 111 -5.62 -26.23 -11.62
C THR A 111 -4.97 -27.11 -10.55
N ASP A 112 -3.94 -26.59 -9.87
CA ASP A 112 -3.23 -27.28 -8.80
C ASP A 112 -4.02 -27.19 -7.48
N LYS A 113 -4.65 -28.30 -7.09
CA LYS A 113 -5.49 -28.36 -5.89
C LYS A 113 -4.72 -28.18 -4.59
N GLU A 114 -3.42 -28.47 -4.56
CA GLU A 114 -2.59 -28.32 -3.35
C GLU A 114 -2.25 -26.86 -3.07
N LYS A 115 -2.24 -26.03 -4.12
CA LYS A 115 -1.96 -24.59 -4.03
C LYS A 115 -3.21 -23.73 -4.17
N ALA A 116 -4.37 -24.36 -4.28
CA ALA A 116 -5.63 -23.67 -4.34
C ALA A 116 -6.05 -23.14 -2.96
N TYR A 117 -6.90 -22.12 -2.97
CA TYR A 117 -7.40 -21.46 -1.76
C TYR A 117 -6.31 -20.88 -0.86
N THR A 118 -5.39 -20.13 -1.46
CA THR A 118 -4.33 -19.45 -0.75
C THR A 118 -4.28 -17.96 -1.09
N ILE A 119 -3.89 -17.15 -0.11
CA ILE A 119 -3.47 -15.76 -0.33
C ILE A 119 -1.98 -15.63 0.00
N THR A 120 -1.22 -15.08 -0.93
CA THR A 120 0.18 -14.76 -0.73
C THR A 120 0.35 -13.24 -0.69
N CYS A 121 0.77 -12.74 0.47
CA CYS A 121 1.05 -11.32 0.69
C CYS A 121 2.54 -11.07 0.48
N TYR A 122 2.86 -10.17 -0.43
CA TYR A 122 4.22 -9.74 -0.70
C TYR A 122 4.42 -8.35 -0.12
N LEU A 123 5.52 -8.19 0.62
CA LEU A 123 6.04 -6.88 1.00
C LEU A 123 7.15 -6.53 0.03
N GLU A 124 6.92 -5.52 -0.79
CA GLU A 124 7.92 -4.99 -1.71
C GLU A 124 8.56 -3.72 -1.13
N ASP A 125 9.87 -3.64 -1.19
CA ASP A 125 10.64 -2.47 -0.80
C ASP A 125 11.54 -2.01 -1.97
N VAL A 126 11.91 -0.74 -1.97
CA VAL A 126 12.79 -0.19 -3.01
C VAL A 126 14.17 -0.81 -2.92
N LYS A 127 14.69 -1.33 -4.04
CA LYS A 127 15.98 -2.02 -4.09
C LYS A 127 17.18 -1.13 -3.77
N SER A 128 17.08 0.18 -4.01
CA SER A 128 18.17 1.13 -3.78
C SER A 128 18.35 1.48 -2.30
N PRO A 129 19.52 1.21 -1.67
CA PRO A 129 19.79 1.55 -0.27
C PRO A 129 19.74 3.06 -0.01
N ILE A 130 20.11 3.88 -0.99
CA ILE A 130 20.06 5.34 -0.87
C ILE A 130 18.61 5.80 -0.79
N LEU A 131 17.74 5.26 -1.63
CA LEU A 131 16.33 5.61 -1.63
C LEU A 131 15.61 5.09 -0.39
N LYS A 132 15.99 3.92 0.15
CA LYS A 132 15.49 3.41 1.44
C LYS A 132 15.75 4.39 2.58
N HIS A 133 16.90 5.04 2.60
CA HIS A 133 17.23 6.05 3.63
C HIS A 133 16.53 7.39 3.41
N LEU A 134 16.33 7.80 2.17
CA LEU A 134 15.66 9.06 1.83
C LEU A 134 14.15 8.97 2.01
N PHE A 135 13.55 7.81 1.72
CA PHE A 135 12.12 7.57 1.71
C PHE A 135 11.77 6.42 2.67
N TRP A 136 12.04 6.62 3.95
CA TRP A 136 11.71 5.66 4.99
C TRP A 136 10.23 5.25 4.91
N ASN A 137 9.96 3.93 4.82
CA ASN A 137 8.66 3.28 4.66
C ASN A 137 7.99 3.41 3.28
N PHE A 138 8.73 3.27 2.22
CA PHE A 138 8.15 3.07 0.88
C PHE A 138 7.86 1.59 0.63
N ASN A 139 7.06 0.99 1.52
CA ASN A 139 6.65 -0.40 1.39
C ASN A 139 5.34 -0.46 0.60
N SER A 140 5.32 -1.26 -0.45
CA SER A 140 4.12 -1.60 -1.19
C SER A 140 3.69 -3.02 -0.86
N TYR A 141 2.40 -3.18 -0.56
CA TYR A 141 1.81 -4.52 -0.36
C TYR A 141 1.14 -4.96 -1.65
N LYS A 142 1.52 -6.15 -2.13
CA LYS A 142 0.87 -6.82 -3.24
C LYS A 142 0.33 -8.15 -2.75
N ASN A 143 -0.91 -8.45 -3.09
CA ASN A 143 -1.58 -9.69 -2.66
C ASN A 143 -1.95 -10.50 -3.89
N THR A 144 -1.54 -11.76 -3.92
CA THR A 144 -1.93 -12.70 -4.97
C THR A 144 -2.79 -13.80 -4.35
N ILE A 145 -4.00 -13.97 -4.87
CA ILE A 145 -4.96 -14.95 -4.40
C ILE A 145 -5.04 -16.07 -5.43
N LYS A 146 -4.83 -17.32 -5.00
CA LYS A 146 -4.92 -18.49 -5.86
C LYS A 146 -6.16 -19.30 -5.51
N VAL A 147 -7.04 -19.44 -6.49
CA VAL A 147 -8.27 -20.21 -6.38
C VAL A 147 -8.46 -21.10 -7.60
N PRO A 148 -9.22 -22.21 -7.50
CA PRO A 148 -9.55 -23.03 -8.66
C PRO A 148 -10.37 -22.26 -9.70
N GLU A 149 -10.26 -22.68 -10.96
CA GLU A 149 -11.17 -22.19 -12.01
C GLU A 149 -12.62 -22.48 -11.62
N GLY A 150 -13.49 -21.48 -11.79
CA GLY A 150 -14.91 -21.59 -11.46
C GLY A 150 -15.25 -21.23 -10.01
N THR A 151 -14.28 -20.83 -9.18
CA THR A 151 -14.58 -20.28 -7.85
C THR A 151 -15.47 -19.05 -7.98
N PRO A 152 -16.64 -19.01 -7.31
CA PRO A 152 -17.58 -17.91 -7.43
C PRO A 152 -17.02 -16.61 -6.80
N LEU A 153 -17.24 -15.50 -7.50
CA LEU A 153 -17.04 -14.15 -6.98
C LEU A 153 -18.39 -13.62 -6.52
N ILE A 154 -18.55 -13.39 -5.23
CA ILE A 154 -19.78 -12.86 -4.65
C ILE A 154 -19.64 -11.35 -4.46
N TYR A 155 -20.59 -10.59 -4.99
CA TYR A 155 -20.67 -9.15 -4.79
C TYR A 155 -21.65 -8.86 -3.66
N LYS A 156 -21.15 -8.27 -2.59
CA LYS A 156 -21.97 -7.83 -1.45
C LYS A 156 -22.53 -6.45 -1.81
N LYS A 157 -23.85 -6.38 -1.83
CA LYS A 157 -24.60 -5.13 -2.01
C LYS A 157 -24.76 -4.38 -0.69
#